data_58a640b2046973a10714ae6bde3d2364
#
_entry.id   58a640b2046973a10714ae6bde3d2364
#
_cell.length_a   1.000
_cell.length_b   1.000
_cell.length_c   1.000
_cell.angle_alpha   90.00
_cell.angle_beta   90.00
_cell.angle_gamma   90.00
#
_symmetry.space_group_name_H-M   'P 1'
#
loop_
_entity.id
_entity.type
_entity.pdbx_description
1 polymer ?
#
loop_
_entity_poly.entity_id
_entity_poly.type
_entity_poly.pdbx_seq_one_letter_code
_entity_poly.pdbx_strand_id
1 'polypeptide(L)'
;KRLILAGHDISAGGMITALLEMCFANVEGGLDVNLDKISESDIVKILFAENPGILVQVKDKKAFEKLMEEAGVGFAIIAKPTDERHVLVSKDGIQYHFGIDYMRDVWYESSYKLDVKQSGSVCAGNRFENYKMQPVQYKFHKDFTGKLSSYGLSAERRAPNGIKAAVIREKGTQCERETAYALYLAGFDV
;
A
#
# COMPACT_ATOMS: atom_id res chain seq x y z
N LYS A 1 9.38 0.19 -18.80
CA LYS A 1 9.56 1.55 -18.26
C LYS A 1 8.86 1.61 -16.89
N ARG A 2 9.56 2.09 -15.84
CA ARG A 2 8.94 2.26 -14.52
C ARG A 2 8.13 3.57 -14.55
N LEU A 3 6.86 3.51 -14.91
CA LEU A 3 5.94 4.65 -14.95
C LEU A 3 5.25 4.86 -13.59
N ILE A 4 4.96 3.78 -12.87
CA ILE A 4 4.31 3.81 -11.56
C ILE A 4 5.37 3.98 -10.47
N LEU A 5 5.18 4.94 -9.59
CA LEU A 5 6.06 5.25 -8.44
C LEU A 5 5.52 4.64 -7.14
N ALA A 6 4.21 4.69 -6.95
CA ALA A 6 3.50 4.11 -5.81
C ALA A 6 2.10 3.69 -6.25
N GLY A 7 1.47 2.81 -5.48
CA GLY A 7 0.10 2.38 -5.74
C GLY A 7 -0.56 1.80 -4.50
N HIS A 8 -1.87 1.89 -4.45
CA HIS A 8 -2.72 1.35 -3.40
C HIS A 8 -4.05 0.89 -3.99
N ASP A 9 -4.58 -0.20 -3.51
CA ASP A 9 -5.94 -0.63 -3.85
C ASP A 9 -6.99 0.15 -3.04
N ILE A 10 -8.15 0.33 -3.63
CA ILE A 10 -9.31 0.86 -2.92
C ILE A 10 -10.02 -0.35 -2.29
N SER A 11 -10.07 -0.37 -0.95
CA SER A 11 -10.65 -1.44 -0.17
C SER A 11 -11.46 -0.88 1.02
N ALA A 12 -11.32 -1.44 2.22
CA ALA A 12 -12.05 -0.97 3.40
C ALA A 12 -11.84 0.52 3.68
N GLY A 13 -12.93 1.25 3.88
CA GLY A 13 -12.94 2.69 4.09
C GLY A 13 -12.92 3.53 2.80
N GLY A 14 -12.87 2.90 1.62
CA GLY A 14 -13.01 3.56 0.32
C GLY A 14 -11.78 4.36 -0.12
N MET A 15 -11.99 5.19 -1.14
CA MET A 15 -10.92 5.97 -1.79
C MET A 15 -10.22 6.94 -0.84
N ILE A 16 -10.93 7.56 0.09
CA ILE A 16 -10.31 8.53 1.02
C ILE A 16 -9.29 7.84 1.93
N THR A 17 -9.60 6.64 2.41
CA THR A 17 -8.68 5.85 3.23
C THR A 17 -7.43 5.50 2.44
N ALA A 18 -7.56 4.99 1.23
CA ALA A 18 -6.42 4.66 0.38
C ALA A 18 -5.54 5.88 0.05
N LEU A 19 -6.13 7.06 -0.21
CA LEU A 19 -5.39 8.32 -0.40
C LEU A 19 -4.60 8.72 0.85
N LEU A 20 -5.20 8.62 2.03
CA LEU A 20 -4.55 8.92 3.29
C LEU A 20 -3.42 7.93 3.60
N GLU A 21 -3.66 6.63 3.41
CA GLU A 21 -2.67 5.57 3.64
C GLU A 21 -1.44 5.71 2.74
N MET A 22 -1.62 6.16 1.50
CA MET A 22 -0.49 6.50 0.62
C MET A 22 0.38 7.65 1.17
N CYS A 23 -0.18 8.50 2.05
CA CYS A 23 0.54 9.61 2.67
C CYS A 23 1.12 9.27 4.05
N PHE A 24 0.64 8.22 4.74
CA PHE A 24 1.02 7.92 6.13
C PHE A 24 2.49 7.54 6.30
N ALA A 25 3.08 6.90 5.30
CA ALA A 25 4.48 6.47 5.34
C ALA A 25 5.49 7.63 5.30
N ASN A 26 5.07 8.80 4.84
CA ASN A 26 5.91 9.99 4.75
C ASN A 26 5.70 10.90 5.97
N VAL A 27 6.70 11.69 6.30
CA VAL A 27 6.62 12.73 7.35
C VAL A 27 6.28 14.10 6.78
N GLU A 28 6.41 14.27 5.47
CA GLU A 28 6.16 15.52 4.74
C GLU A 28 5.27 15.26 3.53
N GLY A 29 4.65 16.31 3.02
CA GLY A 29 3.82 16.28 1.83
C GLY A 29 2.42 15.74 2.05
N GLY A 30 1.59 15.95 1.05
CA GLY A 30 0.19 15.55 1.00
C GLY A 30 -0.34 15.53 -0.41
N LEU A 31 -1.64 15.71 -0.57
CA LEU A 31 -2.33 15.60 -1.85
C LEU A 31 -3.34 16.74 -2.04
N ASP A 32 -3.36 17.27 -3.26
CA ASP A 32 -4.41 18.13 -3.77
C ASP A 32 -5.26 17.30 -4.74
N VAL A 33 -6.51 17.01 -4.35
CA VAL A 33 -7.43 16.09 -5.04
C VAL A 33 -8.58 16.89 -5.64
N ASN A 34 -8.79 16.77 -6.95
CA ASN A 34 -9.91 17.36 -7.67
C ASN A 34 -10.79 16.25 -8.26
N LEU A 35 -12.04 16.20 -7.83
CA LEU A 35 -13.02 15.21 -8.22
C LEU A 35 -14.09 15.73 -9.19
N ASP A 36 -13.93 16.94 -9.76
CA ASP A 36 -14.94 17.53 -10.66
C ASP A 36 -15.19 16.69 -11.92
N LYS A 37 -14.19 15.90 -12.34
CA LYS A 37 -14.31 14.99 -13.49
C LYS A 37 -15.00 13.65 -13.17
N ILE A 38 -15.25 13.37 -11.92
CA ILE A 38 -16.01 12.18 -11.52
C ILE A 38 -17.49 12.49 -11.65
N SER A 39 -18.21 11.66 -12.40
CA SER A 39 -19.62 11.88 -12.75
C SER A 39 -20.60 11.75 -11.57
N GLU A 40 -20.24 10.99 -10.54
CA GLU A 40 -21.02 10.93 -9.30
C GLU A 40 -20.97 12.28 -8.58
N SER A 41 -22.13 12.80 -8.15
CA SER A 41 -22.24 14.06 -7.43
C SER A 41 -22.16 13.91 -5.91
N ASP A 42 -22.50 12.75 -5.39
CA ASP A 42 -22.48 12.48 -3.96
C ASP A 42 -21.05 12.22 -3.49
N ILE A 43 -20.47 13.20 -2.81
CA ILE A 43 -19.10 13.14 -2.29
C ILE A 43 -18.88 11.97 -1.33
N VAL A 44 -19.89 11.58 -0.54
CA VAL A 44 -19.80 10.45 0.38
C VAL A 44 -19.67 9.15 -0.40
N LYS A 45 -20.44 8.98 -1.46
CA LYS A 45 -20.31 7.82 -2.33
C LYS A 45 -18.95 7.76 -3.03
N ILE A 46 -18.44 8.91 -3.51
CA ILE A 46 -17.12 8.94 -4.16
C ILE A 46 -16.02 8.54 -3.17
N LEU A 47 -16.03 9.11 -1.97
CA LEU A 47 -14.94 8.95 -1.02
C LEU A 47 -14.99 7.62 -0.25
N PHE A 48 -16.18 7.14 0.10
CA PHE A 48 -16.34 6.02 1.04
C PHE A 48 -16.90 4.74 0.40
N ALA A 49 -17.23 4.74 -0.90
CA ALA A 49 -17.61 3.49 -1.56
C ALA A 49 -16.40 2.56 -1.68
N GLU A 50 -16.58 1.32 -1.21
CA GLU A 50 -15.56 0.27 -1.24
C GLU A 50 -15.58 -0.49 -2.58
N ASN A 51 -15.74 0.26 -3.68
CA ASN A 51 -15.70 -0.31 -5.02
C ASN A 51 -14.25 -0.64 -5.41
N PRO A 52 -14.02 -1.81 -6.01
CA PRO A 52 -12.67 -2.20 -6.44
C PRO A 52 -12.05 -1.15 -7.38
N GLY A 53 -10.85 -0.72 -7.04
CA GLY A 53 -10.09 0.23 -7.82
C GLY A 53 -8.63 0.26 -7.39
N ILE A 54 -7.79 0.95 -8.14
CA ILE A 54 -6.38 1.13 -7.83
C ILE A 54 -6.03 2.60 -7.97
N LEU A 55 -5.41 3.15 -6.93
CA LEU A 55 -4.76 4.46 -6.97
C LEU A 55 -3.29 4.28 -7.34
N VAL A 56 -2.78 5.07 -8.25
CA VAL A 56 -1.37 5.02 -8.65
C VAL A 56 -0.79 6.42 -8.75
N GLN A 57 0.40 6.58 -8.20
CA GLN A 57 1.24 7.75 -8.47
C GLN A 57 2.11 7.46 -9.69
N VAL A 58 2.08 8.35 -10.66
CA VAL A 58 2.79 8.17 -11.92
C VAL A 58 3.89 9.22 -12.10
N LYS A 59 5.00 8.81 -12.69
CA LYS A 59 6.13 9.70 -12.99
C LYS A 59 5.87 10.61 -14.18
N ASP A 60 5.22 10.08 -15.20
CA ASP A 60 4.92 10.77 -16.46
C ASP A 60 3.44 10.56 -16.80
N LYS A 61 2.66 11.60 -16.55
CA LYS A 61 1.22 11.61 -16.77
C LYS A 61 0.88 11.28 -18.23
N LYS A 62 1.51 11.95 -19.20
CA LYS A 62 1.18 11.78 -20.64
C LYS A 62 1.49 10.38 -21.14
N ALA A 63 2.65 9.83 -20.71
CA ALA A 63 3.01 8.46 -21.08
C ALA A 63 2.07 7.43 -20.45
N PHE A 64 1.58 7.69 -19.24
CA PHE A 64 0.62 6.82 -18.57
C PHE A 64 -0.77 6.91 -19.21
N GLU A 65 -1.29 8.10 -19.49
CA GLU A 65 -2.57 8.31 -20.19
C GLU A 65 -2.59 7.55 -21.50
N LYS A 66 -1.56 7.74 -22.34
CA LYS A 66 -1.43 7.02 -23.61
C LYS A 66 -1.45 5.50 -23.44
N LEU A 67 -0.75 4.98 -22.43
CA LEU A 67 -0.71 3.53 -22.15
C LEU A 67 -2.10 3.00 -21.75
N MET A 68 -2.85 3.72 -20.93
CA MET A 68 -4.19 3.32 -20.50
C MET A 68 -5.20 3.38 -21.66
N GLU A 69 -5.12 4.39 -22.50
CA GLU A 69 -5.93 4.50 -23.72
C GLU A 69 -5.64 3.35 -24.68
N GLU A 70 -4.37 3.05 -24.96
CA GLU A 70 -3.96 1.92 -25.83
C GLU A 70 -4.42 0.56 -25.26
N ALA A 71 -4.46 0.43 -23.94
CA ALA A 71 -4.91 -0.79 -23.26
C ALA A 71 -6.45 -0.87 -23.11
N GLY A 72 -7.20 0.18 -23.43
CA GLY A 72 -8.65 0.24 -23.24
C GLY A 72 -9.07 0.23 -21.78
N VAL A 73 -8.20 0.71 -20.86
CA VAL A 73 -8.47 0.76 -19.43
C VAL A 73 -8.98 2.13 -19.04
N GLY A 74 -10.16 2.17 -18.37
CA GLY A 74 -10.72 3.41 -17.84
C GLY A 74 -9.88 3.96 -16.70
N PHE A 75 -9.62 5.27 -16.71
CA PHE A 75 -8.87 5.95 -15.64
C PHE A 75 -9.34 7.38 -15.46
N ALA A 76 -9.01 7.98 -14.32
CA ALA A 76 -9.19 9.40 -14.07
C ALA A 76 -7.94 9.97 -13.38
N ILE A 77 -7.53 11.15 -13.78
CA ILE A 77 -6.49 11.90 -13.07
C ILE A 77 -7.19 12.77 -12.02
N ILE A 78 -7.02 12.41 -10.77
CA ILE A 78 -7.76 13.01 -9.65
C ILE A 78 -6.90 13.80 -8.68
N ALA A 79 -5.58 13.58 -8.65
CA ALA A 79 -4.74 14.19 -7.63
C ALA A 79 -3.34 14.55 -8.12
N LYS A 80 -2.70 15.46 -7.40
CA LYS A 80 -1.26 15.74 -7.48
C LYS A 80 -0.66 15.81 -6.07
N PRO A 81 0.57 15.33 -5.86
CA PRO A 81 1.30 15.55 -4.62
C PRO A 81 1.58 17.04 -4.37
N THR A 82 1.58 17.43 -3.10
CA THR A 82 1.91 18.77 -2.62
C THR A 82 2.92 18.69 -1.47
N ASP A 83 3.54 19.81 -1.13
CA ASP A 83 4.47 19.89 0.00
C ASP A 83 3.75 20.07 1.35
N GLU A 84 2.46 20.41 1.32
CA GLU A 84 1.66 20.63 2.51
C GLU A 84 1.16 19.30 3.12
N ARG A 85 1.12 19.22 4.47
CA ARG A 85 0.81 17.99 5.20
C ARG A 85 -0.70 17.78 5.39
N HIS A 86 -1.45 17.80 4.29
CA HIS A 86 -2.88 17.50 4.27
C HIS A 86 -3.33 16.84 2.95
N VAL A 87 -4.50 16.24 2.96
CA VAL A 87 -5.25 15.87 1.76
C VAL A 87 -6.38 16.87 1.61
N LEU A 88 -6.30 17.71 0.58
CA LEU A 88 -7.34 18.66 0.20
C LEU A 88 -8.17 18.04 -0.92
N VAL A 89 -9.45 17.79 -0.67
CA VAL A 89 -10.37 17.26 -1.67
C VAL A 89 -11.32 18.36 -2.12
N SER A 90 -11.40 18.61 -3.42
CA SER A 90 -12.34 19.55 -4.02
C SER A 90 -13.36 18.84 -4.93
N LYS A 91 -14.63 19.24 -4.83
CA LYS A 91 -15.72 18.77 -5.69
C LYS A 91 -16.77 19.89 -5.82
N ASP A 92 -17.08 20.29 -7.04
CA ASP A 92 -18.11 21.28 -7.38
C ASP A 92 -17.98 22.59 -6.56
N GLY A 93 -16.73 23.05 -6.36
CA GLY A 93 -16.41 24.27 -5.59
C GLY A 93 -16.41 24.12 -4.07
N ILE A 94 -16.75 22.94 -3.54
CA ILE A 94 -16.67 22.65 -2.10
C ILE A 94 -15.32 22.00 -1.82
N GLN A 95 -14.72 22.37 -0.68
CA GLN A 95 -13.44 21.82 -0.23
C GLN A 95 -13.57 21.08 1.09
N TYR A 96 -12.89 19.93 1.16
CA TYR A 96 -12.79 19.09 2.35
C TYR A 96 -11.32 18.93 2.72
N HIS A 97 -10.99 19.23 3.96
CA HIS A 97 -9.62 19.26 4.43
C HIS A 97 -9.35 18.16 5.45
N PHE A 98 -8.38 17.30 5.17
CA PHE A 98 -7.99 16.17 6.03
C PHE A 98 -6.52 16.34 6.45
N GLY A 99 -6.29 16.66 7.73
CA GLY A 99 -4.94 16.71 8.30
C GLY A 99 -4.36 15.29 8.42
N ILE A 100 -3.28 15.01 7.69
CA ILE A 100 -2.75 13.64 7.54
C ILE A 100 -2.32 13.05 8.88
N ASP A 101 -1.62 13.82 9.72
CA ASP A 101 -1.12 13.30 11.00
C ASP A 101 -2.25 12.97 11.97
N TYR A 102 -3.28 13.81 12.02
CA TYR A 102 -4.49 13.53 12.80
C TYR A 102 -5.22 12.28 12.27
N MET A 103 -5.42 12.19 10.96
CA MET A 103 -6.10 11.05 10.36
C MET A 103 -5.31 9.74 10.54
N ARG A 104 -3.98 9.79 10.54
CA ARG A 104 -3.11 8.65 10.84
C ARG A 104 -3.30 8.17 12.29
N ASP A 105 -3.40 9.09 13.23
CA ASP A 105 -3.64 8.74 14.64
C ASP A 105 -5.02 8.10 14.83
N VAL A 106 -6.06 8.64 14.18
CA VAL A 106 -7.41 8.04 14.16
C VAL A 106 -7.39 6.64 13.55
N TRP A 107 -6.69 6.47 12.42
CA TRP A 107 -6.53 5.19 11.73
C TRP A 107 -5.85 4.14 12.63
N TYR A 108 -4.81 4.53 13.35
CA TYR A 108 -4.05 3.63 14.21
C TYR A 108 -4.72 3.37 15.58
N GLU A 109 -5.66 4.21 16.00
CA GLU A 109 -6.25 4.19 17.35
C GLU A 109 -6.88 2.83 17.72
N SER A 110 -7.56 2.18 16.78
CA SER A 110 -8.18 0.86 17.01
C SER A 110 -7.12 -0.20 17.33
N SER A 111 -6.03 -0.22 16.57
CA SER A 111 -4.89 -1.12 16.81
C SER A 111 -4.21 -0.84 18.15
N TYR A 112 -4.05 0.44 18.50
CA TYR A 112 -3.52 0.86 19.78
C TYR A 112 -4.39 0.37 20.96
N LYS A 113 -5.70 0.53 20.89
CA LYS A 113 -6.63 0.07 21.93
C LYS A 113 -6.59 -1.46 22.12
N LEU A 114 -6.42 -2.22 21.05
CA LEU A 114 -6.23 -3.66 21.11
C LEU A 114 -4.86 -4.02 21.71
N ASP A 115 -3.81 -3.32 21.30
CA ASP A 115 -2.46 -3.53 21.80
C ASP A 115 -2.35 -3.26 23.32
N VAL A 116 -3.04 -2.23 23.81
CA VAL A 116 -3.14 -1.98 25.27
C VAL A 116 -3.62 -3.21 26.04
N LYS A 117 -4.60 -3.93 25.49
CA LYS A 117 -5.13 -5.17 26.11
C LYS A 117 -4.15 -6.34 26.03
N GLN A 118 -3.31 -6.38 24.99
CA GLN A 118 -2.36 -7.47 24.77
C GLN A 118 -1.03 -7.28 25.49
N SER A 119 -0.48 -6.07 25.46
CA SER A 119 0.89 -5.78 25.92
C SER A 119 0.97 -4.75 27.05
N GLY A 120 -0.17 -4.26 27.51
CA GLY A 120 -0.25 -3.23 28.55
C GLY A 120 -0.05 -1.81 28.03
N SER A 121 -0.51 -0.83 28.81
CA SER A 121 -0.55 0.58 28.41
C SER A 121 0.81 1.20 28.09
N VAL A 122 1.86 0.81 28.82
CA VAL A 122 3.21 1.38 28.65
C VAL A 122 3.81 0.94 27.31
N CYS A 123 3.81 -0.37 27.03
CA CYS A 123 4.37 -0.87 25.76
C CYS A 123 3.57 -0.43 24.55
N ALA A 124 2.24 -0.47 24.64
CA ALA A 124 1.36 0.00 23.57
C ALA A 124 1.51 1.52 23.33
N GLY A 125 1.59 2.32 24.42
CA GLY A 125 1.80 3.76 24.33
C GLY A 125 3.13 4.10 23.65
N ASN A 126 4.21 3.43 24.03
CA ASN A 126 5.51 3.63 23.37
C ASN A 126 5.46 3.32 21.87
N ARG A 127 4.78 2.25 21.46
CA ARG A 127 4.61 1.94 20.03
C ARG A 127 3.78 2.98 19.31
N PHE A 128 2.67 3.42 19.90
CA PHE A 128 1.79 4.45 19.34
C PHE A 128 2.53 5.79 19.14
N GLU A 129 3.35 6.20 20.07
CA GLU A 129 4.13 7.44 19.94
C GLU A 129 5.29 7.30 18.95
N ASN A 130 5.93 6.13 18.91
CA ASN A 130 7.13 5.94 18.11
C ASN A 130 6.86 5.61 16.63
N TYR A 131 5.72 5.02 16.27
CA TYR A 131 5.49 4.62 14.86
C TYR A 131 5.52 5.81 13.90
N LYS A 132 5.16 6.99 14.35
CA LYS A 132 5.17 8.24 13.58
C LYS A 132 6.58 8.68 13.18
N MET A 133 7.58 8.28 13.96
CA MET A 133 8.97 8.72 13.87
C MET A 133 9.88 7.71 13.17
N GLN A 134 9.33 6.65 12.63
CA GLN A 134 10.09 5.56 12.02
C GLN A 134 9.74 5.41 10.53
N PRO A 135 10.17 6.36 9.67
CA PRO A 135 10.03 6.16 8.24
C PRO A 135 10.82 4.91 7.84
N VAL A 136 10.15 4.01 7.14
CA VAL A 136 10.79 2.78 6.66
C VAL A 136 11.85 3.16 5.63
N GLN A 137 13.13 3.02 6.00
CA GLN A 137 14.25 3.27 5.11
C GLN A 137 14.96 1.95 4.81
N TYR A 138 14.88 1.51 3.57
CA TYR A 138 15.61 0.33 3.10
C TYR A 138 16.94 0.75 2.50
N LYS A 139 18.04 0.25 3.09
CA LYS A 139 19.36 0.37 2.50
C LYS A 139 19.76 -0.99 1.95
N PHE A 140 19.59 -1.17 0.66
CA PHE A 140 20.08 -2.37 -0.01
C PHE A 140 21.60 -2.29 -0.21
N HIS A 141 22.24 -3.45 -0.16
CA HIS A 141 23.66 -3.55 -0.58
C HIS A 141 23.78 -3.06 -2.02
N LYS A 142 24.92 -2.44 -2.37
CA LYS A 142 25.17 -1.86 -3.70
C LYS A 142 24.98 -2.87 -4.85
N ASP A 143 25.22 -4.15 -4.57
CA ASP A 143 25.13 -5.24 -5.54
C ASP A 143 23.75 -5.91 -5.52
N PHE A 144 22.79 -5.40 -4.74
CA PHE A 144 21.44 -5.93 -4.68
C PHE A 144 20.67 -5.63 -5.96
N THR A 145 20.35 -6.67 -6.72
CA THR A 145 19.65 -6.55 -8.02
C THR A 145 18.14 -6.79 -7.92
N GLY A 146 17.65 -7.34 -6.80
CA GLY A 146 16.28 -7.82 -6.63
C GLY A 146 15.95 -9.07 -7.47
N LYS A 147 16.94 -9.72 -8.08
CA LYS A 147 16.75 -10.94 -8.91
C LYS A 147 17.20 -12.18 -8.15
N LEU A 148 16.39 -13.25 -8.18
CA LEU A 148 16.73 -14.53 -7.57
C LEU A 148 18.07 -15.11 -8.10
N SER A 149 18.34 -14.92 -9.39
CA SER A 149 19.58 -15.40 -10.04
C SER A 149 20.86 -14.83 -9.42
N SER A 150 20.80 -13.62 -8.81
CA SER A 150 21.96 -13.03 -8.12
C SER A 150 22.36 -13.81 -6.86
N TYR A 151 21.48 -14.68 -6.37
CA TYR A 151 21.70 -15.53 -5.20
C TYR A 151 21.79 -17.02 -5.56
N GLY A 152 21.99 -17.31 -6.85
CA GLY A 152 22.02 -18.71 -7.35
C GLY A 152 20.66 -19.42 -7.30
N LEU A 153 19.57 -18.66 -7.12
CA LEU A 153 18.22 -19.19 -7.07
C LEU A 153 17.52 -19.02 -8.43
N SER A 154 16.60 -19.95 -8.75
CA SER A 154 15.75 -19.89 -9.94
C SER A 154 14.29 -20.09 -9.57
N ALA A 155 13.41 -19.33 -10.24
CA ALA A 155 11.97 -19.55 -10.18
C ALA A 155 11.50 -20.73 -11.06
N GLU A 156 12.39 -21.26 -11.92
CA GLU A 156 12.09 -22.41 -12.75
C GLU A 156 11.96 -23.67 -11.90
N ARG A 157 11.01 -24.51 -12.29
CA ARG A 157 10.78 -25.78 -11.59
C ARG A 157 11.99 -26.70 -11.77
N ARG A 158 12.68 -27.01 -10.68
CA ARG A 158 13.77 -27.98 -10.67
C ARG A 158 13.25 -29.43 -10.53
N ALA A 159 14.08 -30.41 -10.89
CA ALA A 159 13.81 -31.78 -10.55
C ALA A 159 13.83 -32.00 -9.02
N PRO A 160 13.06 -32.97 -8.49
CA PRO A 160 13.13 -33.38 -7.09
C PRO A 160 14.56 -33.76 -6.70
N ASN A 161 15.01 -33.39 -5.52
CA ASN A 161 16.36 -33.72 -5.00
C ASN A 161 16.35 -34.74 -3.85
N GLY A 162 15.16 -35.22 -3.47
CA GLY A 162 14.99 -36.27 -2.47
C GLY A 162 14.90 -35.77 -1.01
N ILE A 163 15.20 -34.48 -0.75
CA ILE A 163 15.05 -33.88 0.59
C ILE A 163 13.63 -33.33 0.72
N LYS A 164 12.79 -34.03 1.48
CA LYS A 164 11.37 -33.69 1.60
C LYS A 164 11.13 -32.70 2.75
N ALA A 165 10.21 -31.77 2.54
CA ALA A 165 9.63 -30.94 3.57
C ALA A 165 8.11 -30.96 3.48
N ALA A 166 7.43 -30.80 4.61
CA ALA A 166 5.98 -30.67 4.68
C ALA A 166 5.58 -29.41 5.44
N VAL A 167 4.63 -28.67 4.89
CA VAL A 167 4.03 -27.52 5.57
C VAL A 167 2.73 -27.99 6.20
N ILE A 168 2.71 -28.03 7.54
CA ILE A 168 1.52 -28.39 8.30
C ILE A 168 0.66 -27.13 8.39
N ARG A 169 -0.60 -27.26 8.02
CA ARG A 169 -1.56 -26.15 8.10
C ARG A 169 -2.78 -26.54 8.93
N GLU A 170 -3.31 -25.56 9.62
CA GLU A 170 -4.54 -25.66 10.39
C GLU A 170 -5.51 -24.57 9.93
N LYS A 171 -6.76 -24.67 10.34
CA LYS A 171 -7.76 -23.63 10.03
C LYS A 171 -7.29 -22.28 10.56
N GLY A 172 -7.20 -21.28 9.69
CA GLY A 172 -6.68 -19.96 10.02
C GLY A 172 -5.17 -19.76 9.81
N THR A 173 -4.41 -20.81 9.42
CA THR A 173 -3.02 -20.66 9.00
C THR A 173 -2.95 -19.81 7.73
N GLN A 174 -2.01 -18.89 7.72
CA GLN A 174 -1.69 -18.04 6.57
C GLN A 174 -0.26 -18.30 6.09
N CYS A 175 0.05 -17.85 4.87
CA CYS A 175 1.38 -17.95 4.27
C CYS A 175 1.89 -19.37 4.05
N GLU A 176 1.01 -20.39 3.97
CA GLU A 176 1.43 -21.77 3.70
C GLU A 176 2.05 -21.93 2.32
N ARG A 177 1.57 -21.17 1.32
CA ARG A 177 2.12 -21.20 -0.05
C ARG A 177 3.48 -20.53 -0.14
N GLU A 178 3.62 -19.39 0.52
CA GLU A 178 4.88 -18.64 0.62
C GLU A 178 5.94 -19.47 1.36
N THR A 179 5.55 -20.14 2.44
CA THR A 179 6.43 -21.05 3.19
C THR A 179 6.87 -22.22 2.33
N ALA A 180 5.93 -22.86 1.61
CA ALA A 180 6.26 -23.96 0.69
C ALA A 180 7.20 -23.48 -0.42
N TYR A 181 6.96 -22.29 -0.98
CA TYR A 181 7.82 -21.72 -2.01
C TYR A 181 9.21 -21.36 -1.49
N ALA A 182 9.32 -20.80 -0.28
CA ALA A 182 10.61 -20.53 0.36
C ALA A 182 11.41 -21.82 0.61
N LEU A 183 10.77 -22.87 1.10
CA LEU A 183 11.39 -24.19 1.27
C LEU A 183 11.83 -24.77 -0.07
N TYR A 184 11.01 -24.65 -1.11
CA TYR A 184 11.37 -25.07 -2.47
C TYR A 184 12.62 -24.33 -2.98
N LEU A 185 12.70 -23.01 -2.81
CA LEU A 185 13.87 -22.21 -3.17
C LEU A 185 15.11 -22.60 -2.36
N ALA A 186 14.94 -22.99 -1.10
CA ALA A 186 16.02 -23.49 -0.25
C ALA A 186 16.47 -24.91 -0.61
N GLY A 187 15.83 -25.58 -1.58
CA GLY A 187 16.25 -26.86 -2.09
C GLY A 187 15.41 -28.06 -1.63
N PHE A 188 14.33 -27.86 -0.90
CA PHE A 188 13.47 -28.97 -0.46
C PHE A 188 12.44 -29.36 -1.53
N ASP A 189 12.01 -30.61 -1.50
CA ASP A 189 10.84 -31.10 -2.21
C ASP A 189 9.63 -30.97 -1.28
N VAL A 190 8.71 -30.03 -1.57
CA VAL A 190 7.61 -29.63 -0.69
C VAL A 190 6.27 -30.10 -1.25
#